data_0d827128741939e0530661d2348d89c3
#
_entry.id   0d827128741939e0530661d2348d89c3
#
_cell.length_a   1.000
_cell.length_b   1.000
_cell.length_c   1.000
_cell.angle_alpha   90.00
_cell.angle_beta   90.00
_cell.angle_gamma   90.00
#
_symmetry.space_group_name_H-M   'P 1'
#
loop_
_entity.id
_entity.type
_entity.pdbx_description
1 polymer ?
#
loop_
_entity_poly.entity_id
_entity_poly.type
_entity_poly.pdbx_seq_one_letter_code
_entity_poly.pdbx_strand_id
1 'polypeptide(L)'
;LTNNHFGHIILVLNERKNKMTKWITSDLHFGHANIMKFCPVTRAGYTDVDDMREKMISEWNASVQPDDETFILGDFAFLPAKDAVQILRRLNGTKILIEGNHDRKLLNDPAFRAEFKEVHQYLRYNHDGQIVIMCHYPFHYEWDQAHRGSVHFFGHVHGKVTGLEKYRARDVGMDATGRVVVRLDEMIKDALKGEMPQHH
;
A
#
# COMPACT_ATOMS: atom_id res chain seq x y z
N LEU A 1 -8.71 27.96 -40.14
CA LEU A 1 -8.95 26.58 -39.69
C LEU A 1 -7.72 26.05 -38.95
N THR A 2 -7.38 26.62 -37.78
CA THR A 2 -6.36 26.04 -36.89
C THR A 2 -6.58 26.64 -35.50
N ASN A 3 -7.33 25.98 -34.60
CA ASN A 3 -7.28 26.31 -33.15
C ASN A 3 -8.07 25.38 -32.23
N ASN A 4 -8.36 24.11 -32.64
CA ASN A 4 -9.14 23.21 -31.76
C ASN A 4 -8.34 22.04 -31.14
N HIS A 5 -7.08 21.83 -31.52
CA HIS A 5 -6.30 20.69 -31.02
C HIS A 5 -5.63 20.98 -29.67
N PHE A 6 -5.18 22.21 -29.41
CA PHE A 6 -4.54 22.59 -28.16
C PHE A 6 -5.52 22.70 -26.99
N GLY A 7 -6.73 23.19 -27.24
CA GLY A 7 -7.77 23.29 -26.21
C GLY A 7 -8.22 21.91 -25.69
N HIS A 8 -8.31 20.94 -26.59
CA HIS A 8 -8.73 19.56 -26.24
C HIS A 8 -7.68 18.83 -25.42
N ILE A 9 -6.38 19.02 -25.74
CA ILE A 9 -5.26 18.43 -24.99
C ILE A 9 -5.17 19.02 -23.58
N ILE A 10 -5.37 20.32 -23.42
CA ILE A 10 -5.36 21.01 -22.10
C ILE A 10 -6.55 20.58 -21.25
N LEU A 11 -7.74 20.40 -21.82
CA LEU A 11 -8.92 19.88 -21.11
C LEU A 11 -8.72 18.41 -20.66
N VAL A 12 -8.22 17.56 -21.54
CA VAL A 12 -7.95 16.16 -21.21
C VAL A 12 -6.84 16.01 -20.16
N LEU A 13 -5.83 16.90 -20.15
CA LEU A 13 -4.80 16.94 -19.12
C LEU A 13 -5.34 17.49 -17.80
N ASN A 14 -6.30 18.44 -17.82
CA ASN A 14 -6.95 18.95 -16.62
C ASN A 14 -7.99 17.97 -16.04
N GLU A 15 -8.70 17.20 -16.87
CA GLU A 15 -9.63 16.17 -16.38
C GLU A 15 -8.87 14.99 -15.70
N ARG A 16 -7.65 14.69 -16.13
CA ARG A 16 -6.77 13.74 -15.43
C ARG A 16 -6.23 14.27 -14.09
N LYS A 17 -6.24 15.57 -13.86
CA LYS A 17 -5.77 16.19 -12.61
C LYS A 17 -6.76 16.11 -11.45
N ASN A 18 -8.02 15.74 -11.68
CA ASN A 18 -9.07 15.79 -10.64
C ASN A 18 -9.61 14.42 -10.18
N LYS A 19 -9.04 13.29 -10.62
CA LYS A 19 -9.46 11.99 -10.08
C LYS A 19 -8.49 11.61 -8.95
N MET A 20 -8.98 11.59 -7.70
CA MET A 20 -8.28 11.07 -6.53
C MET A 20 -7.68 9.69 -6.86
N THR A 21 -6.37 9.57 -6.75
CA THR A 21 -5.66 8.30 -6.98
C THR A 21 -5.67 7.47 -5.71
N LYS A 22 -5.79 6.15 -5.86
CA LYS A 22 -5.66 5.22 -4.75
C LYS A 22 -4.34 4.49 -4.82
N TRP A 23 -3.66 4.47 -3.71
CA TRP A 23 -2.36 3.84 -3.51
C TRP A 23 -2.47 2.69 -2.52
N ILE A 24 -1.51 1.78 -2.55
CA ILE A 24 -1.42 0.65 -1.62
C ILE A 24 0.03 0.35 -1.28
N THR A 25 0.27 -0.08 -0.06
CA THR A 25 1.59 -0.52 0.43
C THR A 25 1.43 -1.37 1.68
N SER A 26 2.52 -1.99 2.12
CA SER A 26 2.65 -2.69 3.40
C SER A 26 4.11 -2.70 3.86
N ASP A 27 4.34 -3.05 5.12
CA ASP A 27 5.66 -3.39 5.68
C ASP A 27 6.69 -2.27 5.51
N LEU A 28 6.26 -1.03 5.77
CA LEU A 28 7.14 0.15 5.67
C LEU A 28 8.25 0.11 6.72
N HIS A 29 7.95 -0.37 7.93
CA HIS A 29 8.90 -0.56 9.03
C HIS A 29 9.75 0.68 9.33
N PHE A 30 9.16 1.88 9.33
CA PHE A 30 9.85 3.09 9.72
C PHE A 30 10.54 2.93 11.08
N GLY A 31 11.82 3.29 11.16
CA GLY A 31 12.60 3.19 12.38
C GLY A 31 13.15 1.80 12.72
N HIS A 32 12.91 0.78 11.89
CA HIS A 32 13.39 -0.58 12.11
C HIS A 32 14.77 -0.81 11.47
N ALA A 33 15.85 -0.50 12.17
CA ALA A 33 17.21 -0.62 11.63
C ALA A 33 17.55 -2.05 11.14
N ASN A 34 17.02 -3.09 11.81
CA ASN A 34 17.30 -4.47 11.40
C ASN A 34 16.58 -4.90 10.12
N ILE A 35 15.57 -4.19 9.64
CA ILE A 35 14.91 -4.54 8.37
C ILE A 35 15.89 -4.48 7.20
N MET A 36 16.87 -3.59 7.25
CA MET A 36 17.93 -3.50 6.24
C MET A 36 18.80 -4.75 6.17
N LYS A 37 18.93 -5.48 7.29
CA LYS A 37 19.65 -6.78 7.35
C LYS A 37 18.76 -7.93 6.91
N PHE A 38 17.46 -7.87 7.19
CA PHE A 38 16.50 -8.91 6.85
C PHE A 38 16.08 -8.87 5.38
N CYS A 39 16.06 -7.66 4.79
CA CYS A 39 15.70 -7.41 3.40
C CYS A 39 16.84 -6.67 2.67
N PRO A 40 18.06 -7.27 2.59
CA PRO A 40 19.26 -6.55 2.14
C PRO A 40 19.22 -6.15 0.67
N VAL A 41 18.40 -6.83 -0.16
CA VAL A 41 18.30 -6.50 -1.59
C VAL A 41 17.43 -5.27 -1.80
N THR A 42 16.24 -5.24 -1.21
CA THR A 42 15.26 -4.16 -1.39
C THR A 42 15.60 -2.91 -0.58
N ARG A 43 16.37 -3.07 0.51
CA ARG A 43 16.82 -1.97 1.38
C ARG A 43 18.28 -1.55 1.14
N ALA A 44 18.94 -2.07 0.09
CA ALA A 44 20.38 -1.79 -0.22
C ALA A 44 20.66 -0.30 -0.52
N GLY A 45 19.65 0.46 -0.90
CA GLY A 45 19.78 1.90 -1.24
C GLY A 45 19.89 2.83 -0.04
N TYR A 46 19.80 2.31 1.20
CA TYR A 46 19.80 3.09 2.43
C TYR A 46 21.09 2.89 3.21
N THR A 47 21.67 3.99 3.70
CA THR A 47 22.91 3.94 4.49
C THR A 47 22.67 3.62 5.96
N ASP A 48 21.55 4.10 6.50
CA ASP A 48 21.09 3.86 7.86
C ASP A 48 19.57 4.05 7.96
N VAL A 49 19.04 3.90 9.17
CA VAL A 49 17.59 3.99 9.42
C VAL A 49 17.01 5.39 9.23
N ASP A 50 17.81 6.43 9.43
CA ASP A 50 17.39 7.82 9.24
C ASP A 50 17.37 8.18 7.76
N ASP A 51 18.38 7.78 7.00
CA ASP A 51 18.42 7.89 5.55
C ASP A 51 17.26 7.12 4.90
N MET A 52 17.01 5.90 5.37
CA MET A 52 15.84 5.10 4.94
C MET A 52 14.54 5.89 5.15
N ARG A 53 14.33 6.45 6.34
CA ARG A 53 13.13 7.23 6.65
C ARG A 53 12.95 8.41 5.69
N GLU A 54 14.00 9.22 5.51
CA GLU A 54 13.92 10.42 4.69
C GLU A 54 13.68 10.11 3.21
N LYS A 55 14.37 9.10 2.67
CA LYS A 55 14.17 8.65 1.29
C LYS A 55 12.78 8.09 1.06
N MET A 56 12.27 7.27 1.98
CA MET A 56 10.92 6.73 1.88
C MET A 56 9.84 7.83 1.93
N ILE A 57 9.99 8.83 2.80
CA ILE A 57 9.06 9.98 2.84
C ILE A 57 9.15 10.76 1.52
N SER A 58 10.33 10.98 0.99
CA SER A 58 10.54 11.68 -0.28
C SER A 58 9.88 10.93 -1.45
N GLU A 59 10.08 9.61 -1.55
CA GLU A 59 9.50 8.76 -2.58
C GLU A 59 7.97 8.70 -2.48
N TRP A 60 7.45 8.57 -1.24
CA TRP A 60 6.01 8.64 -0.98
C TRP A 60 5.42 9.95 -1.53
N ASN A 61 5.99 11.09 -1.13
CA ASN A 61 5.47 12.41 -1.49
C ASN A 61 5.71 12.79 -2.96
N ALA A 62 6.66 12.16 -3.63
CA ALA A 62 6.83 12.28 -5.07
C ALA A 62 5.71 11.59 -5.85
N SER A 63 5.11 10.56 -5.26
CA SER A 63 4.04 9.75 -5.87
C SER A 63 2.64 10.22 -5.44
N VAL A 64 2.40 10.25 -4.13
CA VAL A 64 1.09 10.52 -3.51
C VAL A 64 0.85 12.01 -3.41
N GLN A 65 -0.29 12.47 -3.95
CA GLN A 65 -0.72 13.85 -3.85
C GLN A 65 -1.55 14.09 -2.57
N PRO A 66 -1.73 15.36 -2.12
CA PRO A 66 -2.50 15.66 -0.90
C PRO A 66 -3.94 15.14 -0.89
N ASP A 67 -4.58 15.09 -2.07
CA ASP A 67 -5.97 14.64 -2.22
C ASP A 67 -6.10 13.12 -2.48
N ASP A 68 -4.99 12.40 -2.58
CA ASP A 68 -4.98 10.96 -2.80
C ASP A 68 -5.30 10.16 -1.53
N GLU A 69 -5.60 8.88 -1.68
CA GLU A 69 -5.87 7.96 -0.58
C GLU A 69 -4.94 6.74 -0.66
N THR A 70 -4.36 6.34 0.46
CA THR A 70 -3.42 5.21 0.54
C THR A 70 -3.88 4.17 1.55
N PHE A 71 -3.98 2.92 1.10
CA PHE A 71 -4.16 1.75 1.96
C PHE A 71 -2.79 1.25 2.43
N ILE A 72 -2.58 1.21 3.75
CA ILE A 72 -1.37 0.67 4.38
C ILE A 72 -1.76 -0.67 5.01
N LEU A 73 -1.24 -1.77 4.47
CA LEU A 73 -1.58 -3.12 4.92
C LEU A 73 -0.68 -3.59 6.08
N GLY A 74 -0.47 -2.69 7.04
CA GLY A 74 0.18 -2.99 8.31
C GLY A 74 1.68 -2.81 8.33
N ASP A 75 2.21 -2.99 9.55
CA ASP A 75 3.62 -2.89 9.89
C ASP A 75 4.25 -1.56 9.49
N PHE A 76 3.55 -0.47 9.92
CA PHE A 76 3.95 0.90 9.59
C PHE A 76 5.30 1.28 10.21
N ALA A 77 5.48 1.09 11.51
CA ALA A 77 6.68 1.58 12.19
C ALA A 77 7.11 0.77 13.43
N PHE A 78 8.41 0.82 13.72
CA PHE A 78 9.07 0.34 14.94
C PHE A 78 9.63 1.53 15.73
N LEU A 79 8.73 2.44 16.15
CA LEU A 79 9.06 3.69 16.83
C LEU A 79 8.09 3.91 17.99
N PRO A 80 8.43 4.80 18.94
CA PRO A 80 7.43 5.36 19.84
C PRO A 80 6.29 6.02 19.04
N ALA A 81 5.06 5.96 19.56
CA ALA A 81 3.89 6.49 18.85
C ALA A 81 4.05 7.97 18.46
N LYS A 82 4.64 8.80 19.34
CA LYS A 82 4.94 10.21 19.07
C LYS A 82 5.77 10.40 17.79
N ASP A 83 6.78 9.57 17.58
CA ASP A 83 7.68 9.68 16.43
C ASP A 83 7.02 9.14 15.16
N ALA A 84 6.24 8.06 15.28
CA ALA A 84 5.43 7.53 14.19
C ALA A 84 4.37 8.54 13.70
N VAL A 85 3.73 9.28 14.60
CA VAL A 85 2.82 10.40 14.29
C VAL A 85 3.53 11.49 13.49
N GLN A 86 4.76 11.86 13.86
CA GLN A 86 5.52 12.87 13.10
C GLN A 86 5.77 12.42 11.65
N ILE A 87 6.05 11.15 11.45
CA ILE A 87 6.21 10.59 10.09
C ILE A 87 4.89 10.65 9.32
N LEU A 88 3.77 10.15 9.92
CA LEU A 88 2.44 10.15 9.28
C LEU A 88 2.02 11.55 8.81
N ARG A 89 2.32 12.58 9.60
CA ARG A 89 2.01 13.99 9.27
C ARG A 89 2.83 14.56 8.13
N ARG A 90 3.98 13.96 7.84
CA ARG A 90 4.84 14.34 6.71
C ARG A 90 4.45 13.66 5.40
N LEU A 91 3.67 12.57 5.47
CA LEU A 91 3.22 11.81 4.31
C LEU A 91 1.95 12.45 3.72
N ASN A 92 1.97 12.74 2.42
CA ASN A 92 0.81 13.25 1.69
C ASN A 92 -0.36 12.26 1.69
N GLY A 93 -1.54 12.79 1.42
CA GLY A 93 -2.77 12.02 1.20
C GLY A 93 -3.43 11.51 2.49
N THR A 94 -4.62 10.98 2.34
CA THR A 94 -5.40 10.33 3.40
C THR A 94 -4.95 8.87 3.55
N LYS A 95 -4.79 8.38 4.79
CA LYS A 95 -4.32 7.03 5.06
C LYS A 95 -5.44 6.19 5.66
N ILE A 96 -5.55 4.94 5.20
CA ILE A 96 -6.39 3.87 5.76
C ILE A 96 -5.45 2.75 6.18
N LEU A 97 -5.52 2.32 7.44
CA LEU A 97 -4.66 1.27 7.98
C LEU A 97 -5.42 -0.06 8.04
N ILE A 98 -4.81 -1.09 7.52
CA ILE A 98 -5.13 -2.48 7.84
C ILE A 98 -4.08 -2.94 8.86
N GLU A 99 -4.51 -3.29 10.07
CA GLU A 99 -3.64 -3.57 11.21
C GLU A 99 -2.68 -4.74 10.92
N GLY A 100 -1.37 -4.50 11.08
CA GLY A 100 -0.32 -5.52 11.11
C GLY A 100 0.01 -5.96 12.53
N ASN A 101 0.87 -6.98 12.65
CA ASN A 101 1.24 -7.49 13.98
C ASN A 101 2.09 -6.50 14.79
N HIS A 102 2.80 -5.60 14.15
CA HIS A 102 3.62 -4.59 14.81
C HIS A 102 2.87 -3.28 15.12
N ASP A 103 1.67 -3.07 14.56
CA ASP A 103 0.90 -1.85 14.78
C ASP A 103 0.10 -1.83 16.08
N ARG A 104 -0.19 -3.00 16.68
CA ARG A 104 -1.05 -3.13 17.86
C ARG A 104 -0.68 -2.21 19.00
N LYS A 105 0.63 -2.11 19.28
CA LYS A 105 1.13 -1.24 20.37
C LYS A 105 0.93 0.24 20.02
N LEU A 106 1.17 0.62 18.78
CA LEU A 106 0.99 1.99 18.27
C LEU A 106 -0.49 2.39 18.27
N LEU A 107 -1.39 1.49 17.93
CA LEU A 107 -2.84 1.72 17.89
C LEU A 107 -3.47 1.95 19.27
N ASN A 108 -2.78 1.59 20.36
CA ASN A 108 -3.19 1.96 21.72
C ASN A 108 -3.00 3.46 22.01
N ASP A 109 -2.21 4.17 21.20
CA ASP A 109 -2.05 5.61 21.31
C ASP A 109 -3.13 6.33 20.49
N PRO A 110 -4.01 7.13 21.10
CA PRO A 110 -5.09 7.82 20.39
C PRO A 110 -4.58 8.79 19.32
N ALA A 111 -3.40 9.42 19.52
CA ALA A 111 -2.84 10.36 18.55
C ALA A 111 -2.37 9.62 17.28
N PHE A 112 -1.76 8.43 17.43
CA PHE A 112 -1.39 7.60 16.28
C PHE A 112 -2.63 7.13 15.51
N ARG A 113 -3.64 6.63 16.23
CA ARG A 113 -4.89 6.16 15.62
C ARG A 113 -5.61 7.28 14.86
N ALA A 114 -5.58 8.52 15.37
CA ALA A 114 -6.25 9.68 14.78
C ALA A 114 -5.62 10.14 13.44
N GLU A 115 -4.41 9.70 13.10
CA GLU A 115 -3.78 10.02 11.82
C GLU A 115 -4.36 9.20 10.64
N PHE A 116 -5.20 8.20 10.93
CA PHE A 116 -5.86 7.38 9.92
C PHE A 116 -7.35 7.71 9.84
N LYS A 117 -7.85 7.82 8.61
CA LYS A 117 -9.28 7.97 8.32
C LYS A 117 -10.06 6.75 8.84
N GLU A 118 -9.52 5.56 8.62
CA GLU A 118 -10.11 4.29 9.03
C GLU A 118 -9.00 3.32 9.45
N VAL A 119 -9.35 2.40 10.38
CA VAL A 119 -8.46 1.30 10.80
C VAL A 119 -9.27 0.01 10.80
N HIS A 120 -8.79 -1.00 10.09
CA HIS A 120 -9.42 -2.30 9.92
C HIS A 120 -8.43 -3.42 10.22
N GLN A 121 -8.91 -4.63 10.55
CA GLN A 121 -8.10 -5.86 10.54
C GLN A 121 -8.26 -6.63 9.24
N TYR A 122 -9.39 -6.44 8.58
CA TYR A 122 -9.77 -7.00 7.31
C TYR A 122 -10.66 -5.98 6.59
N LEU A 123 -10.41 -5.73 5.32
CA LEU A 123 -11.20 -4.81 4.53
C LEU A 123 -11.63 -5.47 3.21
N ARG A 124 -12.95 -5.49 3.00
CA ARG A 124 -13.55 -5.78 1.70
C ARG A 124 -13.86 -4.45 1.02
N TYR A 125 -13.14 -4.16 -0.03
CA TYR A 125 -13.21 -2.89 -0.74
C TYR A 125 -13.72 -3.09 -2.17
N ASN A 126 -14.56 -2.19 -2.66
CA ASN A 126 -14.99 -2.17 -4.06
C ASN A 126 -14.27 -1.03 -4.80
N HIS A 127 -13.40 -1.38 -5.73
CA HIS A 127 -12.69 -0.44 -6.58
C HIS A 127 -13.23 -0.52 -8.01
N ASP A 128 -14.08 0.44 -8.39
CA ASP A 128 -14.68 0.54 -9.74
C ASP A 128 -15.31 -0.80 -10.21
N GLY A 129 -15.99 -1.53 -9.31
CA GLY A 129 -16.63 -2.81 -9.57
C GLY A 129 -15.78 -4.04 -9.26
N GLN A 130 -14.47 -3.90 -9.12
CA GLN A 130 -13.59 -4.98 -8.69
C GLN A 130 -13.57 -5.11 -7.17
N ILE A 131 -13.87 -6.29 -6.66
CA ILE A 131 -13.77 -6.59 -5.21
C ILE A 131 -12.31 -6.88 -4.88
N VAL A 132 -11.81 -6.13 -3.91
CA VAL A 132 -10.45 -6.24 -3.36
C VAL A 132 -10.55 -6.62 -1.89
N ILE A 133 -9.87 -7.68 -1.51
CA ILE A 133 -9.75 -8.15 -0.14
C ILE A 133 -8.37 -7.76 0.39
N MET A 134 -8.34 -6.99 1.45
CA MET A 134 -7.12 -6.50 2.08
C MET A 134 -7.01 -7.04 3.50
N CYS A 135 -5.89 -7.68 3.78
CA CYS A 135 -5.49 -8.15 5.11
C CYS A 135 -3.98 -8.10 5.19
N HIS A 136 -3.42 -7.83 6.38
CA HIS A 136 -1.97 -7.86 6.55
C HIS A 136 -1.38 -9.25 6.23
N TYR A 137 -2.11 -10.32 6.61
CA TYR A 137 -1.67 -11.70 6.43
C TYR A 137 -2.15 -12.29 5.09
N PRO A 138 -1.34 -13.15 4.44
CA PRO A 138 -1.77 -13.92 3.27
C PRO A 138 -2.82 -14.99 3.65
N PHE A 139 -3.88 -15.11 2.85
CA PHE A 139 -4.83 -16.22 2.95
C PHE A 139 -4.45 -17.32 1.97
N HIS A 140 -4.10 -18.49 2.48
CA HIS A 140 -3.46 -19.54 1.66
C HIS A 140 -4.38 -20.29 0.71
N TYR A 141 -5.68 -20.42 1.03
CA TYR A 141 -6.57 -21.26 0.24
C TYR A 141 -7.77 -20.53 -0.33
N GLU A 142 -8.37 -19.64 0.46
CA GLU A 142 -9.58 -18.97 0.07
C GLU A 142 -9.72 -17.61 0.76
N TRP A 143 -10.31 -16.67 0.07
CA TRP A 143 -10.73 -15.37 0.59
C TRP A 143 -12.12 -15.05 0.04
N ASP A 144 -12.78 -14.02 0.57
CA ASP A 144 -14.14 -13.68 0.18
C ASP A 144 -14.24 -13.46 -1.34
N GLN A 145 -15.17 -14.20 -1.96
CA GLN A 145 -15.45 -14.19 -3.40
C GLN A 145 -14.25 -14.51 -4.32
N ALA A 146 -13.23 -15.21 -3.86
CA ALA A 146 -12.10 -15.62 -4.66
C ALA A 146 -12.54 -16.37 -5.94
N HIS A 147 -13.48 -17.31 -5.84
CA HIS A 147 -14.08 -18.05 -6.94
C HIS A 147 -14.95 -17.19 -7.87
N ARG A 148 -15.31 -15.96 -7.48
CA ARG A 148 -16.03 -14.97 -8.29
C ARG A 148 -15.14 -13.87 -8.83
N GLY A 149 -13.82 -14.00 -8.65
CA GLY A 149 -12.84 -13.12 -9.24
C GLY A 149 -12.40 -11.94 -8.40
N SER A 150 -12.67 -11.94 -7.08
CA SER A 150 -12.03 -10.97 -6.19
C SER A 150 -10.51 -11.16 -6.17
N VAL A 151 -9.79 -10.08 -5.88
CA VAL A 151 -8.34 -10.11 -5.68
C VAL A 151 -8.00 -9.97 -4.21
N HIS A 152 -6.88 -10.56 -3.77
CA HIS A 152 -6.39 -10.47 -2.40
C HIS A 152 -5.05 -9.76 -2.35
N PHE A 153 -4.95 -8.71 -1.50
CA PHE A 153 -3.69 -8.01 -1.22
C PHE A 153 -3.31 -8.19 0.24
N PHE A 154 -2.01 -8.44 0.44
CA PHE A 154 -1.43 -8.72 1.74
C PHE A 154 -0.02 -8.15 1.86
N GLY A 155 0.58 -8.25 3.03
CA GLY A 155 1.96 -7.94 3.35
C GLY A 155 2.60 -9.07 4.16
N HIS A 156 3.32 -8.72 5.23
CA HIS A 156 3.86 -9.60 6.26
C HIS A 156 5.02 -10.49 5.81
N VAL A 157 5.03 -10.99 4.59
CA VAL A 157 6.00 -11.98 4.11
C VAL A 157 7.23 -11.39 3.43
N HIS A 158 7.27 -10.06 3.25
CA HIS A 158 8.41 -9.33 2.70
C HIS A 158 8.91 -9.89 1.37
N GLY A 159 8.01 -10.16 0.43
CA GLY A 159 8.33 -10.67 -0.89
C GLY A 159 8.79 -12.14 -0.92
N LYS A 160 8.66 -12.87 0.18
CA LYS A 160 8.93 -14.32 0.16
C LYS A 160 7.86 -15.04 -0.64
N VAL A 161 8.28 -16.01 -1.43
CA VAL A 161 7.36 -16.85 -2.23
C VAL A 161 6.40 -17.60 -1.33
N THR A 162 5.10 -17.41 -1.55
CA THR A 162 4.03 -18.04 -0.75
C THR A 162 3.31 -19.16 -1.50
N GLY A 163 3.47 -19.23 -2.83
CA GLY A 163 2.68 -20.07 -3.72
C GLY A 163 1.32 -19.42 -4.09
N LEU A 164 1.02 -18.25 -3.56
CA LEU A 164 -0.20 -17.49 -3.87
C LEU A 164 -0.07 -16.68 -5.17
N GLU A 165 1.15 -16.49 -5.65
CA GLU A 165 1.47 -15.66 -6.82
C GLU A 165 0.82 -16.20 -8.11
N LYS A 166 0.51 -17.50 -8.14
CA LYS A 166 -0.24 -18.11 -9.23
C LYS A 166 -1.71 -17.70 -9.25
N TYR A 167 -2.27 -17.34 -8.08
CA TYR A 167 -3.65 -16.89 -7.95
C TYR A 167 -3.77 -15.35 -8.05
N ARG A 168 -4.98 -14.84 -7.92
CA ARG A 168 -5.30 -13.41 -7.86
C ARG A 168 -4.94 -12.79 -6.49
N ALA A 169 -3.77 -13.11 -5.98
CA ALA A 169 -3.26 -12.62 -4.71
C ALA A 169 -1.87 -12.03 -4.87
N ARG A 170 -1.58 -10.90 -4.20
CA ARG A 170 -0.27 -10.23 -4.30
C ARG A 170 0.16 -9.69 -2.94
N ASP A 171 1.44 -9.87 -2.64
CA ASP A 171 2.14 -9.11 -1.63
C ASP A 171 2.35 -7.68 -2.15
N VAL A 172 1.83 -6.68 -1.43
CA VAL A 172 1.94 -5.26 -1.75
C VAL A 172 2.97 -4.54 -0.90
N GLY A 173 3.71 -5.31 -0.09
CA GLY A 173 4.77 -4.79 0.75
C GLY A 173 5.89 -4.15 -0.07
N MET A 174 6.55 -3.17 0.53
CA MET A 174 7.66 -2.45 -0.09
C MET A 174 8.77 -3.41 -0.55
N ASP A 175 9.02 -4.49 0.21
CA ASP A 175 10.07 -5.47 -0.12
C ASP A 175 9.66 -6.43 -1.25
N ALA A 176 8.36 -6.56 -1.53
CA ALA A 176 7.85 -7.34 -2.66
C ALA A 176 7.79 -6.51 -3.95
N THR A 177 7.37 -5.25 -3.83
CA THR A 177 7.15 -4.38 -5.00
C THR A 177 8.39 -3.59 -5.43
N GLY A 178 9.37 -3.43 -4.52
CA GLY A 178 10.53 -2.57 -4.72
C GLY A 178 10.20 -1.07 -4.69
N ARG A 179 9.01 -0.70 -4.21
CA ARG A 179 8.52 0.69 -4.14
C ARG A 179 7.89 0.98 -2.79
N VAL A 180 8.01 2.22 -2.33
CA VAL A 180 7.37 2.66 -1.07
C VAL A 180 5.85 2.63 -1.17
N VAL A 181 5.29 3.00 -2.31
CA VAL A 181 3.87 2.90 -2.64
C VAL A 181 3.67 2.50 -4.09
N VAL A 182 2.60 1.78 -4.38
CA VAL A 182 2.18 1.40 -5.74
C VAL A 182 0.72 1.79 -5.97
N ARG A 183 0.35 2.03 -7.22
CA ARG A 183 -1.04 2.35 -7.56
C ARG A 183 -1.93 1.13 -7.37
N LEU A 184 -3.10 1.33 -6.75
CA LEU A 184 -4.06 0.24 -6.52
C LEU A 184 -4.55 -0.38 -7.82
N ASP A 185 -4.83 0.44 -8.84
CA ASP A 185 -5.27 -0.05 -10.15
C ASP A 185 -4.20 -0.87 -10.89
N GLU A 186 -2.91 -0.53 -10.74
CA GLU A 186 -1.79 -1.32 -11.29
C GLU A 186 -1.71 -2.70 -10.61
N MET A 187 -1.83 -2.74 -9.28
CA MET A 187 -1.83 -3.99 -8.52
C MET A 187 -3.04 -4.88 -8.84
N ILE A 188 -4.23 -4.28 -8.98
CA ILE A 188 -5.43 -5.02 -9.43
C ILE A 188 -5.19 -5.63 -10.81
N LYS A 189 -4.71 -4.83 -11.77
CA LYS A 189 -4.42 -5.29 -13.12
C LYS A 189 -3.40 -6.43 -13.16
N ASP A 190 -2.41 -6.37 -12.27
CA ASP A 190 -1.43 -7.46 -12.15
C ASP A 190 -2.03 -8.71 -11.51
N ALA A 191 -2.78 -8.57 -10.42
CA ALA A 191 -3.43 -9.69 -9.75
C ALA A 191 -4.43 -10.43 -10.65
N LEU A 192 -5.15 -9.71 -11.52
CA LEU A 192 -6.13 -10.29 -12.45
C LEU A 192 -5.51 -11.22 -13.51
N LYS A 193 -4.19 -11.20 -13.69
CA LYS A 193 -3.47 -12.19 -14.54
C LYS A 193 -3.41 -13.58 -13.90
N GLY A 194 -3.59 -13.66 -12.57
CA GLY A 194 -3.55 -14.91 -11.83
C GLY A 194 -4.84 -15.74 -11.99
N GLU A 195 -4.73 -17.00 -11.59
CA GLU A 195 -5.84 -17.94 -11.60
C GLU A 195 -6.86 -17.61 -10.52
N MET A 196 -8.12 -17.92 -10.76
CA MET A 196 -9.13 -17.93 -9.70
C MET A 196 -9.00 -19.23 -8.90
N PRO A 197 -8.97 -19.17 -7.55
CA PRO A 197 -9.06 -20.38 -6.75
C PRO A 197 -10.34 -21.17 -7.10
N GLN A 198 -10.19 -22.48 -7.26
CA GLN A 198 -11.36 -23.34 -7.50
C GLN A 198 -12.07 -23.56 -6.17
N HIS A 199 -13.38 -23.36 -6.17
CA HIS A 199 -14.24 -23.73 -5.05
C HIS A 199 -14.61 -25.20 -5.18
N HIS A 200 -14.30 -25.98 -4.15
CA HIS A 200 -14.68 -27.40 -4.06
C HIS A 200 -16.01 -27.56 -3.34
#